data_a003bb5d9c4d8795d7ac9340f6e87441
#
_entry.id   a003bb5d9c4d8795d7ac9340f6e87441
#
_cell.length_a   1.000
_cell.length_b   1.000
_cell.length_c   1.000
_cell.angle_alpha   90.00
_cell.angle_beta   90.00
_cell.angle_gamma   90.00
#
_symmetry.space_group_name_H-M   'P 1'
#
loop_
_entity.id
_entity.type
_entity.pdbx_description
1 polymer ?
#
loop_
_entity_poly.entity_id
_entity_poly.type
_entity_poly.pdbx_seq_one_letter_code
_entity_poly.pdbx_strand_id
1 'polypeptide(L)'
;MNNAKELDKKWKEELKGFKYNIKHKTNDEKKAYWNEEAENYDTRMFQDNRRIVAVRELLEASGYLNKDMSVLEVGCGTGLYAMDLSEYTKSVTAIDFSEKMGEVLLKKAEKSDINNIAFKKMDWLEIDLHKEGMYKAFDVALSALNPSMSGLEALNKLCDVSKGACVIVTFSGKIENNVRGHLENKGILNLGQDVEWSGYVIEILRELEYNPKVTDTKMEWVKEDKEQNAVQRIIKEYAHLKVPNIEDIISRYVKENLTENGTFKERNVSPLAVIYWEV
;
A
#
# COMPACT_ATOMS: atom_id res chain seq x y z
N MET A 1 22.02 -15.48 5.83
CA MET A 1 22.24 -14.10 6.32
C MET A 1 23.01 -13.18 5.36
N ASN A 2 24.10 -13.58 4.69
CA ASN A 2 24.80 -12.71 3.73
C ASN A 2 23.93 -12.39 2.49
N ASN A 3 23.18 -13.35 1.99
CA ASN A 3 22.34 -13.19 0.80
C ASN A 3 21.13 -12.26 1.07
N ALA A 4 20.48 -12.38 2.24
CA ALA A 4 19.38 -11.48 2.63
C ALA A 4 19.83 -10.01 2.69
N LYS A 5 21.08 -9.72 3.16
CA LYS A 5 21.63 -8.36 3.15
C LYS A 5 21.95 -7.84 1.76
N GLU A 6 22.35 -8.73 0.84
CA GLU A 6 22.59 -8.36 -0.54
C GLU A 6 21.28 -8.06 -1.27
N LEU A 7 20.24 -8.84 -1.04
CA LEU A 7 18.88 -8.60 -1.55
C LEU A 7 18.32 -7.28 -1.00
N ASP A 8 18.47 -7.01 0.30
CA ASP A 8 18.08 -5.75 0.93
C ASP A 8 18.76 -4.55 0.27
N LYS A 9 20.07 -4.66 -0.01
CA LYS A 9 20.82 -3.59 -0.69
C LYS A 9 20.28 -3.37 -2.11
N LYS A 10 20.06 -4.42 -2.89
CA LYS A 10 19.51 -4.32 -4.25
C LYS A 10 18.11 -3.69 -4.22
N TRP A 11 17.25 -4.15 -3.34
CA TRP A 11 15.90 -3.58 -3.17
C TRP A 11 15.94 -2.09 -2.85
N LYS A 12 16.77 -1.69 -1.88
CA LYS A 12 16.94 -0.27 -1.52
C LYS A 12 17.51 0.59 -2.66
N GLU A 13 18.37 0.02 -3.51
CA GLU A 13 18.91 0.70 -4.69
C GLU A 13 17.82 0.91 -5.74
N GLU A 14 16.99 -0.09 -6.04
CA GLU A 14 15.86 0.04 -6.96
C GLU A 14 14.81 1.02 -6.45
N LEU A 15 14.51 1.00 -5.15
CA LEU A 15 13.59 1.96 -4.53
C LEU A 15 14.05 3.42 -4.71
N LYS A 16 15.35 3.70 -4.76
CA LYS A 16 15.87 5.06 -5.02
C LYS A 16 15.52 5.53 -6.44
N GLY A 17 15.47 4.63 -7.40
CA GLY A 17 15.07 4.91 -8.78
C GLY A 17 13.56 5.07 -8.97
N PHE A 18 12.76 4.70 -8.00
CA PHE A 18 11.31 4.72 -8.10
C PHE A 18 10.76 6.13 -7.85
N LYS A 19 10.18 6.75 -8.87
CA LYS A 19 9.74 8.16 -8.87
C LYS A 19 8.72 8.53 -7.78
N TYR A 20 8.00 7.56 -7.22
CA TYR A 20 7.09 7.79 -6.09
C TYR A 20 7.81 8.22 -4.80
N ASN A 21 9.07 7.79 -4.60
CA ASN A 21 9.87 8.20 -3.45
C ASN A 21 10.49 9.60 -3.59
N ILE A 22 10.50 10.17 -4.79
CA ILE A 22 11.14 11.46 -5.07
C ILE A 22 10.27 12.65 -4.60
N LYS A 23 8.96 12.47 -4.46
CA LYS A 23 8.05 13.55 -4.06
C LYS A 23 8.20 13.98 -2.59
N HIS A 24 8.84 13.16 -1.75
CA HIS A 24 8.89 13.41 -0.30
C HIS A 24 10.30 13.18 0.22
N LYS A 25 11.06 14.26 0.34
CA LYS A 25 12.49 14.21 0.70
C LYS A 25 12.74 13.98 2.20
N THR A 26 11.86 14.49 3.06
CA THR A 26 11.99 14.41 4.52
C THR A 26 10.82 13.68 5.16
N ASN A 27 10.99 13.21 6.40
CA ASN A 27 9.89 12.59 7.15
C ASN A 27 8.75 13.57 7.41
N ASP A 28 9.05 14.85 7.62
CA ASP A 28 8.03 15.88 7.82
C ASP A 28 7.22 16.15 6.54
N GLU A 29 7.87 16.17 5.38
CA GLU A 29 7.18 16.29 4.08
C GLU A 29 6.28 15.08 3.81
N LYS A 30 6.71 13.86 4.17
CA LYS A 30 5.88 12.65 4.09
C LYS A 30 4.67 12.75 5.02
N LYS A 31 4.88 13.18 6.27
CA LYS A 31 3.78 13.39 7.24
C LYS A 31 2.77 14.41 6.73
N ALA A 32 3.24 15.55 6.24
CA ALA A 32 2.38 16.60 5.70
C ALA A 32 1.53 16.08 4.54
N TYR A 33 2.15 15.37 3.60
CA TYR A 33 1.45 14.76 2.45
C TYR A 33 0.36 13.78 2.89
N TRP A 34 0.65 12.83 3.78
CA TRP A 34 -0.32 11.83 4.21
C TRP A 34 -1.42 12.43 5.10
N ASN A 35 -1.12 13.48 5.86
CA ASN A 35 -2.13 14.22 6.60
C ASN A 35 -3.12 14.95 5.67
N GLU A 36 -2.63 15.52 4.56
CA GLU A 36 -3.48 16.16 3.55
C GLU A 36 -4.33 15.15 2.77
N GLU A 37 -3.76 13.99 2.45
CA GLU A 37 -4.45 12.93 1.72
C GLU A 37 -5.54 12.21 2.53
N ALA A 38 -5.50 12.26 3.87
CA ALA A 38 -6.32 11.42 4.74
C ALA A 38 -7.83 11.53 4.48
N GLU A 39 -8.36 12.73 4.26
CA GLU A 39 -9.79 12.95 4.07
C GLU A 39 -10.31 12.35 2.74
N ASN A 40 -9.46 12.33 1.71
CA ASN A 40 -9.82 11.87 0.36
C ASN A 40 -9.29 10.47 0.03
N TYR A 41 -8.55 9.86 0.94
CA TYR A 41 -7.87 8.57 0.70
C TYR A 41 -8.86 7.45 0.39
N ASP A 42 -9.93 7.38 1.16
CA ASP A 42 -10.94 6.32 1.06
C ASP A 42 -11.67 6.33 -0.29
N THR A 43 -11.95 7.49 -0.87
CA THR A 43 -12.65 7.60 -2.16
C THR A 43 -11.93 6.87 -3.30
N ARG A 44 -10.61 6.70 -3.18
CA ARG A 44 -9.77 5.99 -4.14
C ARG A 44 -9.54 4.54 -3.76
N MET A 45 -9.29 4.28 -2.47
CA MET A 45 -8.81 2.99 -2.00
C MET A 45 -9.92 1.98 -1.70
N PHE A 46 -11.17 2.43 -1.50
CA PHE A 46 -12.32 1.56 -1.22
C PHE A 46 -13.11 1.11 -2.45
N GLN A 47 -12.68 1.45 -3.66
CA GLN A 47 -13.36 1.01 -4.88
C GLN A 47 -13.23 -0.51 -5.14
N ASP A 48 -12.25 -1.16 -4.49
CA ASP A 48 -11.93 -2.57 -4.70
C ASP A 48 -11.51 -3.22 -3.38
N ASN A 49 -12.22 -4.27 -2.99
CA ASN A 49 -12.00 -5.01 -1.74
C ASN A 49 -11.29 -6.35 -1.92
N ARG A 50 -10.93 -6.75 -3.15
CA ARG A 50 -10.33 -8.08 -3.43
C ARG A 50 -9.12 -8.39 -2.57
N ARG A 51 -8.25 -7.40 -2.34
CA ARG A 51 -7.05 -7.55 -1.50
C ARG A 51 -7.38 -7.77 -0.02
N ILE A 52 -8.49 -7.19 0.46
CA ILE A 52 -8.95 -7.36 1.84
C ILE A 52 -9.49 -8.78 2.01
N VAL A 53 -10.35 -9.20 1.08
CA VAL A 53 -10.91 -10.55 1.05
C VAL A 53 -9.79 -11.58 0.99
N ALA A 54 -8.77 -11.39 0.14
CA ALA A 54 -7.63 -12.30 0.05
C ALA A 54 -6.84 -12.43 1.37
N VAL A 55 -6.62 -11.33 2.09
CA VAL A 55 -6.00 -11.37 3.43
C VAL A 55 -6.86 -12.13 4.41
N ARG A 56 -8.16 -11.84 4.45
CA ARG A 56 -9.10 -12.48 5.35
C ARG A 56 -9.19 -13.99 5.12
N GLU A 57 -9.40 -14.42 3.89
CA GLU A 57 -9.47 -15.84 3.51
C GLU A 57 -8.18 -16.60 3.86
N LEU A 58 -7.03 -15.95 3.67
CA LEU A 58 -5.73 -16.54 3.99
C LEU A 58 -5.54 -16.71 5.51
N LEU A 59 -5.89 -15.71 6.31
CA LEU A 59 -5.82 -15.78 7.77
C LEU A 59 -6.84 -16.79 8.33
N GLU A 60 -8.04 -16.87 7.76
CA GLU A 60 -9.05 -17.85 8.12
C GLU A 60 -8.58 -19.28 7.86
N ALA A 61 -8.11 -19.54 6.63
CA ALA A 61 -7.58 -20.84 6.23
C ALA A 61 -6.37 -21.30 7.04
N SER A 62 -5.62 -20.34 7.61
CA SER A 62 -4.44 -20.60 8.46
C SER A 62 -4.77 -20.65 9.94
N GLY A 63 -6.03 -20.46 10.36
CA GLY A 63 -6.48 -20.50 11.76
C GLY A 63 -6.18 -19.23 12.57
N TYR A 64 -5.66 -18.17 11.92
CA TYR A 64 -5.30 -16.91 12.57
C TYR A 64 -6.40 -15.83 12.50
N LEU A 65 -7.61 -16.20 12.07
CA LEU A 65 -8.77 -15.29 12.05
C LEU A 65 -9.89 -15.83 12.96
N ASN A 66 -9.85 -15.48 14.24
CA ASN A 66 -10.89 -15.83 15.21
C ASN A 66 -10.89 -14.85 16.39
N LYS A 67 -11.93 -14.94 17.25
CA LYS A 67 -12.15 -14.00 18.37
C LYS A 67 -11.14 -14.06 19.52
N ASP A 68 -10.17 -14.95 19.48
CA ASP A 68 -9.08 -15.00 20.47
C ASP A 68 -7.83 -14.25 19.97
N MET A 69 -7.73 -13.97 18.67
CA MET A 69 -6.56 -13.39 18.04
C MET A 69 -6.49 -11.86 18.17
N SER A 70 -5.31 -11.37 18.49
CA SER A 70 -4.93 -9.96 18.48
C SER A 70 -4.13 -9.63 17.22
N VAL A 71 -4.47 -8.53 16.54
CA VAL A 71 -3.86 -8.10 15.30
C VAL A 71 -3.13 -6.76 15.49
N LEU A 72 -1.92 -6.64 14.93
CA LEU A 72 -1.24 -5.37 14.70
C LEU A 72 -1.31 -5.03 13.21
N GLU A 73 -1.85 -3.87 12.85
CA GLU A 73 -1.73 -3.30 11.51
C GLU A 73 -0.71 -2.17 11.50
N VAL A 74 0.36 -2.33 10.68
CA VAL A 74 1.46 -1.36 10.55
C VAL A 74 1.28 -0.52 9.30
N GLY A 75 1.18 0.81 9.46
CA GLY A 75 0.84 1.74 8.40
C GLY A 75 -0.62 1.61 8.01
N CYS A 76 -1.49 1.68 8.99
CA CYS A 76 -2.92 1.39 8.84
C CYS A 76 -3.66 2.39 7.92
N GLY A 77 -3.09 3.57 7.67
CA GLY A 77 -3.78 4.63 6.96
C GLY A 77 -5.13 4.92 7.60
N THR A 78 -6.17 5.00 6.80
CA THR A 78 -7.56 5.19 7.26
C THR A 78 -8.22 3.89 7.76
N GLY A 79 -7.46 2.79 7.93
CA GLY A 79 -7.90 1.57 8.60
C GLY A 79 -8.72 0.62 7.75
N LEU A 80 -8.37 0.43 6.49
CA LEU A 80 -9.09 -0.46 5.58
C LEU A 80 -9.11 -1.91 6.09
N TYR A 81 -7.97 -2.43 6.51
CA TYR A 81 -7.87 -3.78 7.06
C TYR A 81 -8.24 -3.82 8.53
N ALA A 82 -7.92 -2.78 9.32
CA ALA A 82 -8.32 -2.72 10.73
C ALA A 82 -9.83 -2.84 10.91
N MET A 83 -10.60 -2.12 10.08
CA MET A 83 -12.07 -2.18 10.10
C MET A 83 -12.58 -3.59 9.75
N ASP A 84 -12.10 -4.19 8.66
CA ASP A 84 -12.52 -5.54 8.24
C ASP A 84 -12.13 -6.60 9.29
N LEU A 85 -10.87 -6.63 9.73
CA LEU A 85 -10.39 -7.65 10.65
C LEU A 85 -10.97 -7.53 12.06
N SER A 86 -11.39 -6.34 12.49
CA SER A 86 -12.03 -6.13 13.79
C SER A 86 -13.32 -6.94 13.96
N GLU A 87 -14.02 -7.21 12.86
CA GLU A 87 -15.24 -8.02 12.89
C GLU A 87 -15.00 -9.49 13.25
N TYR A 88 -13.77 -9.99 13.05
CA TYR A 88 -13.43 -11.41 13.20
C TYR A 88 -12.45 -11.68 14.33
N THR A 89 -11.77 -10.67 14.84
CA THR A 89 -10.70 -10.82 15.83
C THR A 89 -11.06 -10.26 17.20
N LYS A 90 -10.26 -10.57 18.20
CA LYS A 90 -10.40 -10.06 19.57
C LYS A 90 -10.15 -8.55 19.61
N SER A 91 -9.07 -8.12 18.99
CA SER A 91 -8.66 -6.71 18.99
C SER A 91 -7.73 -6.42 17.84
N VAL A 92 -7.78 -5.17 17.34
CA VAL A 92 -6.85 -4.65 16.36
C VAL A 92 -6.13 -3.43 16.95
N THR A 93 -4.81 -3.47 16.98
CA THR A 93 -3.98 -2.30 17.22
C THR A 93 -3.51 -1.78 15.87
N ALA A 94 -3.91 -0.57 15.54
CA ALA A 94 -3.56 0.09 14.28
C ALA A 94 -2.52 1.18 14.53
N ILE A 95 -1.39 1.14 13.83
CA ILE A 95 -0.36 2.17 13.96
C ILE A 95 -0.12 2.88 12.64
N ASP A 96 0.03 4.20 12.70
CA ASP A 96 0.45 5.03 11.57
C ASP A 96 1.21 6.26 12.10
N PHE A 97 2.13 6.79 11.30
CA PHE A 97 2.85 8.01 11.67
C PHE A 97 2.03 9.28 11.41
N SER A 98 0.97 9.18 10.59
CA SER A 98 0.00 10.24 10.32
C SER A 98 -1.14 10.19 11.34
N GLU A 99 -1.22 11.23 12.17
CA GLU A 99 -2.31 11.37 13.14
C GLU A 99 -3.68 11.53 12.45
N LYS A 100 -3.71 12.24 11.30
CA LYS A 100 -4.93 12.46 10.54
C LYS A 100 -5.51 11.17 9.97
N MET A 101 -4.67 10.24 9.54
CA MET A 101 -5.12 8.89 9.13
C MET A 101 -5.82 8.17 10.28
N GLY A 102 -5.23 8.19 11.47
CA GLY A 102 -5.82 7.59 12.66
C GLY A 102 -7.13 8.25 13.10
N GLU A 103 -7.23 9.59 12.99
CA GLU A 103 -8.49 10.31 13.26
C GLU A 103 -9.63 9.84 12.33
N VAL A 104 -9.33 9.64 11.04
CA VAL A 104 -10.31 9.12 10.08
C VAL A 104 -10.71 7.68 10.43
N LEU A 105 -9.74 6.82 10.75
CA LEU A 105 -10.02 5.45 11.20
C LEU A 105 -10.95 5.44 12.42
N LEU A 106 -10.62 6.20 13.48
CA LEU A 106 -11.40 6.20 14.72
C LEU A 106 -12.81 6.75 14.51
N LYS A 107 -12.99 7.79 13.70
CA LYS A 107 -14.32 8.29 13.31
C LYS A 107 -15.15 7.23 12.58
N LYS A 108 -14.53 6.42 11.72
CA LYS A 108 -15.23 5.32 11.03
C LYS A 108 -15.60 4.20 11.99
N ALA A 109 -14.69 3.82 12.89
CA ALA A 109 -14.95 2.81 13.91
C ALA A 109 -16.11 3.22 14.82
N GLU A 110 -16.12 4.47 15.31
CA GLU A 110 -17.21 5.03 16.11
C GLU A 110 -18.55 5.00 15.36
N LYS A 111 -18.57 5.45 14.09
CA LYS A 111 -19.78 5.46 13.25
C LYS A 111 -20.34 4.05 13.00
N SER A 112 -19.49 3.04 13.02
CA SER A 112 -19.85 1.63 12.79
C SER A 112 -20.01 0.82 14.09
N ASP A 113 -19.98 1.48 15.25
CA ASP A 113 -20.06 0.85 16.58
C ASP A 113 -18.98 -0.24 16.83
N ILE A 114 -17.79 -0.03 16.25
CA ILE A 114 -16.63 -0.91 16.42
C ILE A 114 -15.78 -0.41 17.58
N ASN A 115 -15.66 -1.24 18.65
CA ASN A 115 -15.05 -0.85 19.91
C ASN A 115 -13.72 -1.57 20.22
N ASN A 116 -13.27 -2.46 19.35
CA ASN A 116 -12.07 -3.28 19.53
C ASN A 116 -10.88 -2.85 18.65
N ILE A 117 -10.91 -1.63 18.13
CA ILE A 117 -9.78 -1.00 17.41
C ILE A 117 -9.12 0.04 18.31
N ALA A 118 -7.81 -0.04 18.48
CA ALA A 118 -7.00 0.97 19.14
C ALA A 118 -6.01 1.57 18.14
N PHE A 119 -6.00 2.89 17.98
CA PHE A 119 -5.02 3.59 17.17
C PHE A 119 -3.87 4.13 18.03
N LYS A 120 -2.64 3.99 17.55
CA LYS A 120 -1.45 4.63 18.12
C LYS A 120 -0.65 5.34 17.02
N LYS A 121 -0.38 6.64 17.23
CA LYS A 121 0.50 7.39 16.35
C LYS A 121 1.95 6.97 16.59
N MET A 122 2.52 6.21 15.66
CA MET A 122 3.87 5.67 15.76
C MET A 122 4.55 5.64 14.39
N ASP A 123 5.84 5.95 14.35
CA ASP A 123 6.67 5.75 13.15
C ASP A 123 7.33 4.37 13.23
N TRP A 124 6.94 3.47 12.30
CA TRP A 124 7.42 2.08 12.29
C TRP A 124 8.94 1.98 12.26
N LEU A 125 9.61 2.87 11.58
CA LEU A 125 11.07 2.84 11.46
C LEU A 125 11.78 3.23 12.76
N GLU A 126 11.12 4.06 13.60
CA GLU A 126 11.69 4.60 14.83
C GLU A 126 11.30 3.84 16.11
N ILE A 127 10.27 2.96 16.04
CA ILE A 127 9.76 2.21 17.20
C ILE A 127 10.85 1.29 17.78
N ASP A 128 11.03 1.36 19.10
CA ASP A 128 11.71 0.34 19.91
C ASP A 128 10.63 -0.63 20.47
N LEU A 129 10.55 -1.83 19.93
CA LEU A 129 9.51 -2.81 20.27
C LEU A 129 9.52 -3.23 21.74
N HIS A 130 10.70 -3.28 22.37
CA HIS A 130 10.80 -3.68 23.78
C HIS A 130 10.32 -2.55 24.71
N LYS A 131 10.67 -1.30 24.41
CA LYS A 131 10.20 -0.15 25.20
C LYS A 131 8.69 0.04 25.10
N GLU A 132 8.11 -0.22 23.92
CA GLU A 132 6.68 -0.09 23.66
C GLU A 132 5.89 -1.34 24.11
N GLY A 133 6.56 -2.40 24.60
CA GLY A 133 5.91 -3.65 25.00
C GLY A 133 5.26 -4.39 23.82
N MET A 134 5.82 -4.23 22.62
CA MET A 134 5.27 -4.80 21.39
C MET A 134 5.99 -6.07 20.91
N TYR A 135 7.14 -6.42 21.52
CA TYR A 135 7.89 -7.63 21.15
C TYR A 135 7.06 -8.88 21.44
N LYS A 136 6.80 -9.69 20.40
CA LYS A 136 5.96 -10.91 20.45
C LYS A 136 4.60 -10.69 21.13
N ALA A 137 3.99 -9.51 20.92
CA ALA A 137 2.77 -9.12 21.63
C ALA A 137 1.48 -9.49 20.87
N PHE A 138 1.54 -9.67 19.56
CA PHE A 138 0.37 -9.88 18.72
C PHE A 138 0.37 -11.28 18.10
N ASP A 139 -0.84 -11.83 17.89
CA ASP A 139 -0.98 -13.13 17.21
C ASP A 139 -0.76 -12.99 15.71
N VAL A 140 -1.15 -11.84 15.14
CA VAL A 140 -0.97 -11.51 13.72
C VAL A 140 -0.37 -10.12 13.59
N ALA A 141 0.62 -9.96 12.71
CA ALA A 141 1.12 -8.66 12.27
C ALA A 141 0.88 -8.48 10.76
N LEU A 142 0.21 -7.40 10.38
CA LEU A 142 -0.16 -7.07 9.02
C LEU A 142 0.46 -5.74 8.59
N SER A 143 0.95 -5.66 7.37
CA SER A 143 1.27 -4.38 6.71
C SER A 143 0.86 -4.40 5.25
N ALA A 144 0.11 -3.40 4.80
CA ALA A 144 -0.42 -3.37 3.45
C ALA A 144 -0.09 -2.06 2.74
N LEU A 145 0.53 -2.17 1.56
CA LEU A 145 0.90 -1.04 0.70
C LEU A 145 1.63 0.09 1.45
N ASN A 146 2.40 -0.28 2.45
CA ASN A 146 3.11 0.62 3.33
C ASN A 146 4.54 0.87 2.85
N PRO A 147 4.91 2.11 2.47
CA PRO A 147 6.27 2.42 2.02
C PRO A 147 7.37 2.18 3.06
N SER A 148 7.01 2.21 4.36
CA SER A 148 7.94 1.92 5.46
C SER A 148 8.27 0.43 5.60
N MET A 149 7.54 -0.45 4.90
CA MET A 149 7.77 -1.90 4.90
C MET A 149 8.76 -2.32 3.82
N SER A 150 9.82 -1.56 3.64
CA SER A 150 10.86 -1.82 2.65
C SER A 150 12.20 -2.12 3.33
N GLY A 151 12.72 -3.31 3.04
CA GLY A 151 14.02 -3.74 3.52
C GLY A 151 13.98 -4.74 4.67
N LEU A 152 15.14 -5.38 4.87
CA LEU A 152 15.33 -6.48 5.83
C LEU A 152 14.99 -6.09 7.27
N GLU A 153 15.36 -4.88 7.70
CA GLU A 153 15.09 -4.41 9.06
C GLU A 153 13.58 -4.31 9.35
N ALA A 154 12.81 -3.73 8.41
CA ALA A 154 11.37 -3.60 8.57
C ALA A 154 10.67 -4.97 8.60
N LEU A 155 11.13 -5.93 7.78
CA LEU A 155 10.64 -7.31 7.78
C LEU A 155 10.94 -8.04 9.09
N ASN A 156 12.17 -7.96 9.59
CA ASN A 156 12.54 -8.56 10.87
C ASN A 156 11.70 -7.98 12.01
N LYS A 157 11.54 -6.64 12.04
CA LYS A 157 10.70 -5.98 13.04
C LYS A 157 9.24 -6.46 12.97
N LEU A 158 8.69 -6.72 11.77
CA LEU A 158 7.35 -7.30 11.61
C LEU A 158 7.28 -8.74 12.17
N CYS A 159 8.31 -9.55 11.95
CA CYS A 159 8.43 -10.85 12.58
C CYS A 159 8.52 -10.76 14.10
N ASP A 160 9.27 -9.77 14.62
CA ASP A 160 9.51 -9.61 16.06
C ASP A 160 8.27 -9.17 16.84
N VAL A 161 7.32 -8.48 16.24
CA VAL A 161 6.06 -8.10 16.92
C VAL A 161 5.04 -9.24 16.98
N SER A 162 5.11 -10.19 16.04
CA SER A 162 4.17 -11.31 15.97
C SER A 162 4.71 -12.54 16.73
N LYS A 163 3.83 -13.26 17.39
CA LYS A 163 4.07 -14.59 17.99
C LYS A 163 3.46 -15.73 17.17
N GLY A 164 2.80 -15.43 16.05
CA GLY A 164 2.10 -16.40 15.22
C GLY A 164 2.31 -16.16 13.73
N ALA A 165 1.58 -15.25 13.13
CA ALA A 165 1.61 -15.03 11.69
C ALA A 165 1.91 -13.59 11.30
N CYS A 166 2.53 -13.44 10.13
CA CYS A 166 2.76 -12.15 9.48
C CYS A 166 2.13 -12.14 8.09
N VAL A 167 1.61 -10.98 7.68
CA VAL A 167 1.05 -10.74 6.34
C VAL A 167 1.59 -9.44 5.78
N ILE A 168 2.03 -9.48 4.53
CA ILE A 168 2.34 -8.27 3.75
C ILE A 168 1.50 -8.26 2.49
N VAL A 169 0.88 -7.12 2.19
CA VAL A 169 0.30 -6.85 0.86
C VAL A 169 1.17 -5.84 0.16
N THR A 170 1.72 -6.20 -0.99
CA THR A 170 2.65 -5.35 -1.74
C THR A 170 2.46 -5.48 -3.25
N PHE A 171 3.11 -4.59 -4.00
CA PHE A 171 3.07 -4.60 -5.46
C PHE A 171 3.83 -5.80 -6.02
N SER A 172 3.21 -6.46 -7.03
CA SER A 172 3.75 -7.68 -7.67
C SER A 172 3.85 -7.55 -9.20
N GLY A 173 4.01 -6.34 -9.70
CA GLY A 173 4.15 -6.12 -11.13
C GLY A 173 3.81 -4.72 -11.60
N LYS A 174 3.65 -4.58 -12.90
CA LYS A 174 3.39 -3.31 -13.59
C LYS A 174 2.01 -2.77 -13.27
N ILE A 175 1.96 -1.49 -12.83
CA ILE A 175 0.70 -0.77 -12.72
C ILE A 175 0.23 -0.40 -14.12
N GLU A 176 -0.91 -0.93 -14.53
CA GLU A 176 -1.59 -0.57 -15.76
C GLU A 176 -2.41 0.71 -15.56
N ASN A 177 -2.26 1.64 -16.49
CA ASN A 177 -3.05 2.88 -16.53
C ASN A 177 -3.29 3.22 -17.99
N ASN A 178 -4.52 3.52 -18.38
CA ASN A 178 -4.86 3.73 -19.79
C ASN A 178 -4.19 4.99 -20.39
N VAL A 179 -4.00 6.06 -19.63
CA VAL A 179 -3.26 7.25 -20.09
C VAL A 179 -1.78 6.91 -20.28
N ARG A 180 -1.21 6.25 -19.28
CA ARG A 180 0.19 5.81 -19.29
C ARG A 180 0.46 4.88 -20.47
N GLY A 181 -0.40 3.88 -20.69
CA GLY A 181 -0.31 2.97 -21.83
C GLY A 181 -0.38 3.69 -23.17
N HIS A 182 -1.23 4.73 -23.29
CA HIS A 182 -1.27 5.57 -24.48
C HIS A 182 0.06 6.31 -24.73
N LEU A 183 0.66 6.89 -23.68
CA LEU A 183 1.94 7.59 -23.79
C LEU A 183 3.11 6.63 -24.07
N GLU A 184 3.08 5.43 -23.52
CA GLU A 184 4.05 4.36 -23.83
C GLU A 184 3.98 3.93 -25.29
N ASN A 185 2.79 3.68 -25.80
CA ASN A 185 2.56 3.31 -27.19
C ASN A 185 3.02 4.37 -28.20
N LYS A 186 3.11 5.63 -27.76
CA LYS A 186 3.69 6.74 -28.54
C LYS A 186 5.20 6.90 -28.36
N GLY A 187 5.85 6.05 -27.56
CA GLY A 187 7.28 6.16 -27.26
C GLY A 187 7.64 7.36 -26.37
N ILE A 188 6.66 7.98 -25.73
CA ILE A 188 6.85 9.16 -24.86
C ILE A 188 7.31 8.76 -23.47
N LEU A 189 6.76 7.67 -22.96
CA LEU A 189 7.17 7.06 -21.69
C LEU A 189 7.98 5.80 -22.01
N ASN A 190 9.15 5.75 -21.43
CA ASN A 190 9.89 4.51 -21.31
C ASN A 190 9.97 4.23 -19.81
N LEU A 191 9.08 3.40 -19.31
CA LEU A 191 9.12 2.99 -17.94
C LEU A 191 10.19 1.90 -17.83
N GLY A 192 11.36 2.33 -17.35
CA GLY A 192 12.34 1.39 -16.85
C GLY A 192 11.67 0.49 -15.78
N GLN A 193 12.16 -0.72 -15.70
CA GLN A 193 11.78 -1.85 -14.85
C GLN A 193 10.63 -1.60 -13.86
N ASP A 194 9.58 -2.39 -14.02
CA ASP A 194 8.55 -2.54 -13.01
C ASP A 194 9.21 -3.06 -11.73
N VAL A 195 9.02 -2.39 -10.62
CA VAL A 195 9.59 -2.84 -9.34
C VAL A 195 8.71 -3.96 -8.80
N GLU A 196 9.18 -5.16 -8.89
CA GLU A 196 8.54 -6.32 -8.31
C GLU A 196 8.92 -6.47 -6.83
N TRP A 197 8.27 -5.67 -5.98
CA TRP A 197 8.59 -5.65 -4.55
C TRP A 197 8.28 -6.97 -3.86
N SER A 198 7.25 -7.70 -4.33
CA SER A 198 6.90 -9.01 -3.80
C SER A 198 8.04 -10.01 -3.90
N GLY A 199 8.79 -10.00 -4.99
CA GLY A 199 9.95 -10.87 -5.18
C GLY A 199 11.02 -10.67 -4.11
N TYR A 200 11.36 -9.42 -3.79
CA TYR A 200 12.31 -9.11 -2.70
C TYR A 200 11.83 -9.59 -1.34
N VAL A 201 10.55 -9.35 -1.01
CA VAL A 201 9.98 -9.83 0.26
C VAL A 201 10.06 -11.34 0.35
N ILE A 202 9.64 -12.06 -0.70
CA ILE A 202 9.62 -13.54 -0.74
C ILE A 202 11.05 -14.09 -0.61
N GLU A 203 12.00 -13.58 -1.37
CA GLU A 203 13.38 -14.08 -1.35
C GLU A 203 14.06 -13.79 0.00
N ILE A 204 13.87 -12.61 0.58
CA ILE A 204 14.40 -12.29 1.91
C ILE A 204 13.81 -13.22 2.97
N LEU A 205 12.49 -13.47 2.96
CA LEU A 205 11.85 -14.37 3.90
C LEU A 205 12.38 -15.80 3.78
N ARG A 206 12.64 -16.30 2.56
CA ARG A 206 13.26 -17.60 2.33
C ARG A 206 14.69 -17.68 2.87
N GLU A 207 15.49 -16.62 2.70
CA GLU A 207 16.84 -16.52 3.27
C GLU A 207 16.84 -16.45 4.80
N LEU A 208 15.73 -16.01 5.39
CA LEU A 208 15.48 -16.04 6.84
C LEU A 208 14.86 -17.37 7.31
N GLU A 209 14.81 -18.38 6.43
CA GLU A 209 14.28 -19.71 6.69
C GLU A 209 12.76 -19.79 6.94
N TYR A 210 12.01 -18.73 6.59
CA TYR A 210 10.55 -18.75 6.56
C TYR A 210 10.03 -19.42 5.28
N ASN A 211 8.80 -19.94 5.34
CA ASN A 211 8.10 -20.53 4.19
C ASN A 211 6.90 -19.66 3.77
N PRO A 212 7.13 -18.57 3.02
CA PRO A 212 6.05 -17.68 2.63
C PRO A 212 5.09 -18.34 1.65
N LYS A 213 3.78 -18.23 1.94
CA LYS A 213 2.68 -18.53 1.01
C LYS A 213 2.29 -17.23 0.31
N VAL A 214 2.00 -17.30 -0.97
CA VAL A 214 1.70 -16.13 -1.80
C VAL A 214 0.35 -16.33 -2.48
N THR A 215 -0.49 -15.32 -2.41
CA THR A 215 -1.75 -15.25 -3.15
C THR A 215 -1.74 -14.00 -4.00
N ASP A 216 -1.87 -14.17 -5.31
CA ASP A 216 -1.96 -13.05 -6.23
C ASP A 216 -3.35 -12.42 -6.16
N THR A 217 -3.36 -11.10 -6.16
CA THR A 217 -4.58 -10.29 -6.19
C THR A 217 -4.32 -9.02 -7.00
N LYS A 218 -5.29 -8.13 -7.04
CA LYS A 218 -5.12 -6.82 -7.68
C LYS A 218 -5.97 -5.76 -6.98
N MET A 219 -5.65 -4.53 -7.25
CA MET A 219 -6.43 -3.37 -6.88
C MET A 219 -6.78 -2.58 -8.14
N GLU A 220 -8.04 -2.23 -8.28
CA GLU A 220 -8.52 -1.38 -9.36
C GLU A 220 -9.12 -0.10 -8.79
N TRP A 221 -8.85 1.02 -9.44
CA TRP A 221 -9.53 2.28 -9.14
C TRP A 221 -9.67 3.14 -10.39
N VAL A 222 -10.72 3.93 -10.41
CA VAL A 222 -11.04 4.84 -11.50
C VAL A 222 -11.07 6.27 -10.97
N LYS A 223 -10.40 7.16 -11.68
CA LYS A 223 -10.57 8.61 -11.52
C LYS A 223 -11.47 9.08 -12.66
N GLU A 224 -12.61 9.65 -12.33
CA GLU A 224 -13.58 10.14 -13.32
C GLU A 224 -13.74 11.66 -13.16
N ASP A 225 -13.46 12.37 -14.23
CA ASP A 225 -13.52 13.83 -14.27
C ASP A 225 -14.23 14.30 -15.55
N LYS A 226 -14.78 15.52 -15.53
CA LYS A 226 -15.15 16.23 -16.77
C LYS A 226 -13.91 16.48 -17.61
N GLU A 227 -14.08 16.55 -18.94
CA GLU A 227 -12.99 16.68 -19.92
C GLU A 227 -11.89 17.68 -19.47
N GLN A 228 -12.26 18.93 -19.19
CA GLN A 228 -11.29 19.99 -18.83
C GLN A 228 -10.49 19.65 -17.56
N ASN A 229 -11.13 19.12 -16.53
CA ASN A 229 -10.49 18.76 -15.28
C ASN A 229 -9.54 17.56 -15.47
N ALA A 230 -9.97 16.55 -16.23
CA ALA A 230 -9.15 15.40 -16.58
C ALA A 230 -7.88 15.85 -17.32
N VAL A 231 -8.02 16.69 -18.36
CA VAL A 231 -6.89 17.21 -19.12
C VAL A 231 -5.91 17.95 -18.21
N GLN A 232 -6.39 18.90 -17.42
CA GLN A 232 -5.52 19.68 -16.51
C GLN A 232 -4.78 18.82 -15.50
N ARG A 233 -5.49 17.87 -14.88
CA ARG A 233 -4.89 16.94 -13.91
C ARG A 233 -3.82 16.08 -14.54
N ILE A 234 -4.10 15.49 -15.71
CA ILE A 234 -3.16 14.60 -16.40
C ILE A 234 -1.95 15.40 -16.91
N ILE A 235 -2.14 16.58 -17.50
CA ILE A 235 -1.03 17.45 -17.91
C ILE A 235 -0.13 17.75 -16.71
N LYS A 236 -0.69 18.13 -15.56
CA LYS A 236 0.08 18.40 -14.35
C LYS A 236 0.87 17.17 -13.88
N GLU A 237 0.29 15.97 -13.99
CA GLU A 237 0.94 14.71 -13.61
C GLU A 237 2.17 14.43 -14.50
N TYR A 238 2.06 14.66 -15.80
CA TYR A 238 3.11 14.36 -16.79
C TYR A 238 3.98 15.56 -17.19
N ALA A 239 3.76 16.76 -16.63
CA ALA A 239 4.54 17.97 -16.95
C ALA A 239 6.06 17.81 -16.74
N HIS A 240 6.46 16.94 -15.82
CA HIS A 240 7.86 16.65 -15.51
C HIS A 240 8.63 15.98 -16.66
N LEU A 241 7.95 15.38 -17.64
CA LEU A 241 8.56 14.69 -18.78
C LEU A 241 9.20 15.66 -19.78
N LYS A 242 8.79 16.95 -19.77
CA LYS A 242 9.28 17.98 -20.69
C LYS A 242 9.21 17.57 -22.18
N VAL A 243 8.19 16.80 -22.54
CA VAL A 243 7.97 16.34 -23.91
C VAL A 243 7.28 17.44 -24.72
N PRO A 244 7.79 17.82 -25.92
CA PRO A 244 7.10 18.75 -26.79
C PRO A 244 5.68 18.28 -27.11
N ASN A 245 4.70 19.21 -27.09
CA ASN A 245 3.29 18.95 -27.43
C ASN A 245 2.60 17.90 -26.53
N ILE A 246 3.08 17.64 -25.32
CA ILE A 246 2.46 16.68 -24.40
C ILE A 246 1.00 17.07 -24.08
N GLU A 247 0.74 18.37 -24.00
CA GLU A 247 -0.60 18.91 -23.73
C GLU A 247 -1.59 18.58 -24.85
N ASP A 248 -1.17 18.74 -26.12
CA ASP A 248 -2.01 18.40 -27.26
C ASP A 248 -2.27 16.89 -27.36
N ILE A 249 -1.27 16.07 -27.04
CA ILE A 249 -1.38 14.61 -27.05
C ILE A 249 -2.37 14.16 -25.99
N ILE A 250 -2.26 14.70 -24.76
CA ILE A 250 -3.16 14.37 -23.66
C ILE A 250 -4.58 14.86 -23.95
N SER A 251 -4.73 16.12 -24.39
CA SER A 251 -6.04 16.71 -24.68
C SER A 251 -6.78 15.92 -25.77
N ARG A 252 -6.10 15.52 -26.83
CA ARG A 252 -6.66 14.70 -27.90
C ARG A 252 -7.08 13.34 -27.37
N TYR A 253 -6.21 12.65 -26.62
CA TYR A 253 -6.53 11.35 -26.03
C TYR A 253 -7.74 11.38 -25.11
N VAL A 254 -7.81 12.36 -24.21
CA VAL A 254 -8.96 12.54 -23.32
C VAL A 254 -10.24 12.75 -24.13
N LYS A 255 -10.21 13.65 -25.12
CA LYS A 255 -11.38 13.96 -25.94
C LYS A 255 -11.88 12.77 -26.75
N GLU A 256 -10.97 11.96 -27.31
CA GLU A 256 -11.31 10.76 -28.09
C GLU A 256 -11.85 9.61 -27.22
N ASN A 257 -11.65 9.67 -25.89
CA ASN A 257 -12.05 8.63 -24.94
C ASN A 257 -13.06 9.12 -23.87
N LEU A 258 -13.83 10.14 -24.20
CA LEU A 258 -14.93 10.58 -23.32
C LEU A 258 -16.05 9.54 -23.30
N THR A 259 -16.67 9.40 -22.14
CA THR A 259 -17.91 8.64 -21.98
C THR A 259 -19.09 9.37 -22.65
N GLU A 260 -20.22 8.71 -22.82
CA GLU A 260 -21.45 9.33 -23.32
C GLU A 260 -21.90 10.55 -22.49
N ASN A 261 -21.52 10.58 -21.20
CA ASN A 261 -21.82 11.69 -20.28
C ASN A 261 -20.79 12.84 -20.33
N GLY A 262 -19.82 12.80 -21.25
CA GLY A 262 -18.77 13.81 -21.39
C GLY A 262 -17.72 13.81 -20.27
N THR A 263 -17.57 12.69 -19.58
CA THR A 263 -16.52 12.46 -18.59
C THR A 263 -15.40 11.58 -19.16
N PHE A 264 -14.20 11.73 -18.62
CA PHE A 264 -13.07 10.85 -18.91
C PHE A 264 -12.78 9.94 -17.72
N LYS A 265 -12.60 8.63 -17.99
CA LYS A 265 -12.26 7.62 -16.99
C LYS A 265 -10.79 7.22 -17.10
N GLU A 266 -9.99 7.64 -16.13
CA GLU A 266 -8.64 7.12 -15.96
C GLU A 266 -8.70 5.86 -15.11
N ARG A 267 -8.51 4.71 -15.75
CA ARG A 267 -8.53 3.40 -15.09
C ARG A 267 -7.12 2.98 -14.71
N ASN A 268 -6.98 2.55 -13.47
CA ASN A 268 -5.74 2.03 -12.92
C ASN A 268 -5.95 0.60 -12.43
N VAL A 269 -5.02 -0.29 -12.74
CA VAL A 269 -4.99 -1.67 -12.25
C VAL A 269 -3.60 -1.94 -11.70
N SER A 270 -3.51 -2.35 -10.46
CA SER A 270 -2.26 -2.67 -9.80
C SER A 270 -2.25 -4.13 -9.38
N PRO A 271 -1.38 -4.98 -9.96
CA PRO A 271 -1.17 -6.33 -9.46
C PRO A 271 -0.55 -6.26 -8.06
N LEU A 272 -1.05 -7.11 -7.17
CA LEU A 272 -0.63 -7.19 -5.78
C LEU A 272 -0.40 -8.66 -5.40
N ALA A 273 0.54 -8.87 -4.47
CA ALA A 273 0.72 -10.13 -3.77
C ALA A 273 0.35 -9.97 -2.29
N VAL A 274 -0.43 -10.90 -1.78
CA VAL A 274 -0.62 -11.16 -0.35
C VAL A 274 0.36 -12.24 0.05
N ILE A 275 1.33 -11.89 0.88
CA ILE A 275 2.41 -12.76 1.33
C ILE A 275 2.18 -13.06 2.81
N TYR A 276 2.03 -14.32 3.15
CA TYR A 276 1.78 -14.83 4.50
C TYR A 276 2.90 -15.77 4.92
N TRP A 277 3.31 -15.69 6.18
CA TRP A 277 4.21 -16.68 6.81
C TRP A 277 3.97 -16.77 8.32
N GLU A 278 4.38 -17.86 8.91
CA GLU A 278 4.38 -18.09 10.36
C GLU A 278 5.76 -17.83 10.95
N VAL A 279 5.84 -17.30 12.19
CA VAL A 279 7.06 -16.88 12.89
C VAL A 279 7.33 -17.69 14.16
#